data_238d32de895f0209ea87b5c8d21840f8
#
_entry.id   238d32de895f0209ea87b5c8d21840f8
#
_cell.length_a   1.000
_cell.length_b   1.000
_cell.length_c   1.000
_cell.angle_alpha   90.00
_cell.angle_beta   90.00
_cell.angle_gamma   90.00
#
_symmetry.space_group_name_H-M   'P 1'
#
loop_
_entity.id
_entity.type
_entity.pdbx_description
1 polymer ?
#
loop_
_entity_poly.entity_id
_entity_poly.type
_entity_poly.pdbx_seq_one_letter_code
_entity_poly.pdbx_strand_id
1 'polypeptide(L)'
;MLIRQCPDLRNLSILTQGLEPLHSIDARSLFSGDHWPRLRSLELGNLRVGSATDDDSDAHPFISFLSIRNHLQTLRFSGDFTLSSTHFARLPRDSLQDLRSFSGSIDHLTSLPSAKSLLSMEIPNPLILREVTPLTITHALQAAPAVRSLKVSFVLQSGYDGIGILRSIATAGAHIKHLDLTFSNKPSFYLVSPLIPELGARLIKFDVLR
;
A
#
# COMPACT_ATOMS: atom_id res chain seq x y z
N MET A 1 -12.33 23.69 -4.47
CA MET A 1 -11.70 24.99 -4.82
C MET A 1 -10.69 25.48 -3.78
N LEU A 2 -10.99 25.47 -2.48
CA LEU A 2 -10.07 25.89 -1.39
C LEU A 2 -8.72 25.17 -1.37
N ILE A 3 -8.70 23.86 -1.63
CA ILE A 3 -7.48 23.04 -1.58
C ILE A 3 -6.40 23.52 -2.57
N ARG A 4 -6.81 24.03 -3.76
CA ARG A 4 -5.88 24.54 -4.76
C ARG A 4 -5.21 25.86 -4.38
N GLN A 5 -5.78 26.59 -3.43
CA GLN A 5 -5.26 27.90 -2.98
C GLN A 5 -4.22 27.78 -1.86
N CYS A 6 -3.81 26.55 -1.49
CA CYS A 6 -2.84 26.29 -0.42
C CYS A 6 -1.49 25.81 -1.03
N PRO A 7 -0.66 26.69 -1.59
CA PRO A 7 0.60 26.26 -2.26
C PRO A 7 1.60 25.59 -1.31
N ASP A 8 1.54 25.91 -0.02
CA ASP A 8 2.43 25.37 1.00
C ASP A 8 1.90 24.09 1.67
N LEU A 9 0.85 23.48 1.09
CA LEU A 9 0.26 22.27 1.61
C LEU A 9 1.29 21.12 1.65
N ARG A 10 1.51 20.56 2.84
CA ARG A 10 2.44 19.44 3.05
C ARG A 10 1.73 18.10 3.20
N ASN A 11 0.52 18.12 3.73
CA ASN A 11 -0.26 16.93 3.99
C ASN A 11 -1.65 17.11 3.39
N LEU A 12 -2.05 16.16 2.56
CA LEU A 12 -3.39 16.10 1.98
C LEU A 12 -4.00 14.73 2.27
N SER A 13 -5.14 14.74 2.94
CA SER A 13 -5.94 13.54 3.16
C SER A 13 -7.34 13.77 2.62
N ILE A 14 -7.76 12.92 1.69
CA ILE A 14 -9.09 12.94 1.09
C ILE A 14 -9.71 11.57 1.35
N LEU A 15 -10.59 11.54 2.33
CA LEU A 15 -11.30 10.34 2.75
C LEU A 15 -12.79 10.58 2.59
N THR A 16 -13.47 9.73 1.85
CA THR A 16 -14.92 9.77 1.80
C THR A 16 -15.50 8.79 2.82
N GLN A 17 -16.45 9.27 3.60
CA GLN A 17 -17.19 8.46 4.55
C GLN A 17 -18.60 8.23 3.99
N GLY A 18 -19.01 6.97 3.86
CA GLY A 18 -20.37 6.62 3.43
C GLY A 18 -20.46 5.22 2.83
N LEU A 19 -21.64 4.64 2.97
CA LEU A 19 -21.89 3.24 2.66
C LEU A 19 -22.21 2.96 1.18
N GLU A 20 -22.20 3.98 0.29
CA GLU A 20 -22.51 3.76 -1.15
C GLU A 20 -22.99 5.06 -1.84
N PRO A 21 -22.73 5.25 -3.10
CA PRO A 21 -21.67 4.63 -3.92
C PRO A 21 -20.33 5.33 -3.74
N LEU A 22 -19.21 4.63 -4.05
CA LEU A 22 -17.86 5.21 -4.07
C LEU A 22 -17.89 6.57 -4.78
N HIS A 23 -17.58 7.64 -4.06
CA HIS A 23 -17.55 8.95 -4.66
C HIS A 23 -16.47 8.97 -5.74
N SER A 24 -16.88 9.20 -6.98
CA SER A 24 -15.96 9.39 -8.08
C SER A 24 -15.42 10.80 -8.04
N ILE A 25 -14.12 10.93 -7.88
CA ILE A 25 -13.41 12.18 -8.08
C ILE A 25 -12.84 12.16 -9.49
N ASP A 26 -13.16 13.18 -10.27
CA ASP A 26 -12.50 13.40 -11.54
C ASP A 26 -11.02 13.73 -11.27
N ALA A 27 -10.15 12.78 -11.64
CA ALA A 27 -8.71 12.91 -11.46
C ALA A 27 -8.14 14.15 -12.16
N ARG A 28 -8.68 14.51 -13.33
CA ARG A 28 -8.25 15.72 -14.06
C ARG A 28 -8.54 16.98 -13.25
N SER A 29 -9.73 17.07 -12.67
CA SER A 29 -10.13 18.26 -11.92
C SER A 29 -9.31 18.44 -10.65
N LEU A 30 -8.88 17.35 -10.00
CA LEU A 30 -8.15 17.41 -8.74
C LEU A 30 -6.63 17.46 -8.94
N PHE A 31 -6.09 16.64 -9.84
CA PHE A 31 -4.66 16.43 -10.00
C PHE A 31 -4.05 17.10 -11.23
N SER A 32 -4.86 17.85 -12.03
CA SER A 32 -4.31 18.64 -13.14
C SER A 32 -3.52 19.84 -12.63
N GLY A 33 -2.32 20.02 -13.17
CA GLY A 33 -1.47 21.17 -12.87
C GLY A 33 -0.49 20.94 -11.73
N ASP A 34 0.38 21.94 -11.52
CA ASP A 34 1.44 21.89 -10.51
C ASP A 34 0.97 22.43 -9.15
N HIS A 35 -0.13 21.86 -8.66
CA HIS A 35 -0.62 22.20 -7.32
C HIS A 35 0.20 21.47 -6.25
N TRP A 36 0.40 22.14 -5.10
CA TRP A 36 1.07 21.60 -3.91
C TRP A 36 2.51 21.13 -4.15
N PRO A 37 3.43 21.98 -4.57
CA PRO A 37 4.82 21.60 -4.82
C PRO A 37 5.54 21.10 -3.56
N ARG A 38 5.03 21.43 -2.36
CA ARG A 38 5.61 21.04 -1.06
C ARG A 38 4.92 19.84 -0.42
N LEU A 39 4.06 19.13 -1.17
CA LEU A 39 3.34 17.98 -0.65
C LEU A 39 4.30 16.86 -0.25
N ARG A 40 4.21 16.42 1.01
CA ARG A 40 5.01 15.32 1.57
C ARG A 40 4.19 14.09 1.93
N SER A 41 2.90 14.28 2.22
CA SER A 41 2.00 13.20 2.56
C SER A 41 0.71 13.31 1.77
N LEU A 42 0.35 12.23 1.09
CA LEU A 42 -0.90 12.10 0.37
C LEU A 42 -1.63 10.85 0.84
N GLU A 43 -2.86 11.03 1.27
CA GLU A 43 -3.76 9.94 1.65
C GLU A 43 -5.07 10.06 0.88
N LEU A 44 -5.46 8.97 0.22
CA LEU A 44 -6.70 8.85 -0.52
C LEU A 44 -7.45 7.61 -0.04
N GLY A 45 -8.73 7.76 0.29
CA GLY A 45 -9.52 6.64 0.79
C GLY A 45 -10.96 6.64 0.30
N ASN A 46 -11.46 5.43 0.01
CA ASN A 46 -12.79 5.18 -0.52
C ASN A 46 -13.11 6.04 -1.77
N LEU A 47 -12.15 6.14 -2.66
CA LEU A 47 -12.22 6.99 -3.84
C LEU A 47 -12.05 6.18 -5.11
N ARG A 48 -12.93 6.43 -6.08
CA ARG A 48 -12.69 6.05 -7.46
C ARG A 48 -12.00 7.20 -8.16
N VAL A 49 -10.72 7.02 -8.46
CA VAL A 49 -9.94 7.98 -9.24
C VAL A 49 -10.07 7.57 -10.71
N GLY A 50 -11.15 7.98 -11.35
CA GLY A 50 -11.41 7.71 -12.77
C GLY A 50 -11.06 8.90 -13.63
N SER A 51 -10.79 8.65 -14.90
CA SER A 51 -10.84 9.66 -15.96
C SER A 51 -12.12 9.41 -16.74
N ALA A 52 -12.86 10.45 -17.11
CA ALA A 52 -14.08 10.35 -17.92
C ALA A 52 -13.84 9.73 -19.30
N THR A 53 -12.59 9.62 -19.70
CA THR A 53 -12.14 8.90 -20.89
C THR A 53 -11.05 7.93 -20.43
N ASP A 54 -11.41 6.68 -20.13
CA ASP A 54 -10.48 5.55 -19.93
C ASP A 54 -9.83 5.15 -21.26
N ASP A 55 -9.49 6.12 -22.10
CA ASP A 55 -8.73 5.87 -23.31
C ASP A 55 -7.31 5.53 -22.86
N ASP A 56 -6.90 4.29 -23.09
CA ASP A 56 -5.61 3.68 -22.69
C ASP A 56 -4.38 4.44 -23.24
N SER A 57 -4.58 5.46 -24.05
CA SER A 57 -3.52 6.17 -24.77
C SER A 57 -2.84 7.29 -23.97
N ASP A 58 -3.53 7.93 -23.03
CA ASP A 58 -2.99 9.07 -22.29
C ASP A 58 -2.59 8.69 -20.86
N ALA A 59 -1.48 9.29 -20.39
CA ALA A 59 -1.03 9.13 -19.01
C ALA A 59 -2.13 9.56 -18.05
N HIS A 60 -2.56 8.66 -17.16
CA HIS A 60 -3.59 8.93 -16.17
C HIS A 60 -3.23 10.18 -15.35
N PRO A 61 -4.10 11.18 -15.18
CA PRO A 61 -3.78 12.48 -14.54
C PRO A 61 -3.17 12.34 -13.13
N PHE A 62 -3.64 11.36 -12.36
CA PHE A 62 -3.06 11.06 -11.05
C PHE A 62 -1.62 10.54 -11.14
N ILE A 63 -1.31 9.71 -12.15
CA ILE A 63 0.05 9.21 -12.39
C ILE A 63 0.98 10.34 -12.83
N SER A 64 0.50 11.21 -13.73
CA SER A 64 1.23 12.41 -14.13
C SER A 64 1.50 13.33 -12.93
N PHE A 65 0.53 13.50 -12.04
CA PHE A 65 0.71 14.22 -10.79
C PHE A 65 1.78 13.58 -9.89
N LEU A 66 1.77 12.26 -9.69
CA LEU A 66 2.76 11.55 -8.87
C LEU A 66 4.16 11.61 -9.49
N SER A 67 4.29 11.61 -10.83
CA SER A 67 5.57 11.57 -11.52
C SER A 67 6.46 12.78 -11.23
N ILE A 68 5.87 13.92 -10.89
CA ILE A 68 6.59 15.17 -10.59
C ILE A 68 6.76 15.42 -9.08
N ARG A 69 6.32 14.49 -8.21
CA ARG A 69 6.33 14.65 -6.73
C ARG A 69 7.48 13.90 -6.07
N ASN A 70 8.72 14.24 -6.42
CA ASN A 70 9.90 13.55 -5.86
C ASN A 70 10.04 13.70 -4.35
N HIS A 71 9.48 14.77 -3.76
CA HIS A 71 9.53 15.03 -2.32
C HIS A 71 8.40 14.38 -1.51
N LEU A 72 7.52 13.59 -2.15
CA LEU A 72 6.48 12.85 -1.45
C LEU A 72 7.11 11.76 -0.59
N GLN A 73 6.84 11.79 0.72
CA GLN A 73 7.41 10.86 1.70
C GLN A 73 6.44 9.77 2.10
N THR A 74 5.15 10.09 2.06
CA THR A 74 4.07 9.17 2.46
C THR A 74 2.99 9.14 1.40
N LEU A 75 2.66 7.93 0.94
CA LEU A 75 1.56 7.67 0.02
C LEU A 75 0.66 6.59 0.61
N ARG A 76 -0.61 6.92 0.87
CA ARG A 76 -1.56 6.00 1.50
C ARG A 76 -2.82 5.88 0.67
N PHE A 77 -3.21 4.65 0.44
CA PHE A 77 -4.50 4.28 -0.11
C PHE A 77 -5.25 3.46 0.93
N SER A 78 -6.41 3.95 1.37
CA SER A 78 -7.24 3.29 2.37
C SER A 78 -8.63 2.97 1.82
N GLY A 79 -9.22 1.86 2.28
CA GLY A 79 -10.50 1.38 1.78
C GLY A 79 -10.45 0.99 0.30
N ASP A 80 -11.57 1.21 -0.41
CA ASP A 80 -11.67 0.88 -1.83
C ASP A 80 -11.05 1.99 -2.69
N PHE A 81 -9.81 1.78 -3.10
CA PHE A 81 -9.11 2.63 -4.06
C PHE A 81 -9.00 1.90 -5.40
N THR A 82 -9.63 2.44 -6.44
CA THR A 82 -9.89 1.70 -7.69
C THR A 82 -8.95 2.03 -8.84
N LEU A 83 -7.79 2.59 -8.61
CA LEU A 83 -6.80 2.76 -9.68
C LEU A 83 -6.01 1.46 -9.91
N SER A 84 -5.93 1.01 -11.15
CA SER A 84 -5.17 -0.22 -11.49
C SER A 84 -3.67 -0.07 -11.22
N SER A 85 -3.04 -1.14 -10.75
CA SER A 85 -1.59 -1.24 -10.58
C SER A 85 -0.80 -1.01 -11.89
N THR A 86 -1.40 -1.33 -13.05
CA THR A 86 -0.79 -1.09 -14.36
C THR A 86 -0.47 0.39 -14.62
N HIS A 87 -1.27 1.30 -14.06
CA HIS A 87 -0.98 2.73 -14.14
C HIS A 87 0.27 3.11 -13.34
N PHE A 88 0.50 2.49 -12.17
CA PHE A 88 1.70 2.73 -11.38
C PHE A 88 2.98 2.25 -12.07
N ALA A 89 2.91 1.19 -12.86
CA ALA A 89 4.04 0.70 -13.66
C ALA A 89 4.49 1.71 -14.74
N ARG A 90 3.64 2.70 -15.07
CA ARG A 90 3.98 3.78 -16.01
C ARG A 90 4.69 4.97 -15.34
N LEU A 91 4.87 4.96 -14.00
CA LEU A 91 5.64 5.98 -13.32
C LEU A 91 7.11 5.96 -13.79
N PRO A 92 7.72 7.12 -14.04
CA PRO A 92 9.15 7.19 -14.33
C PRO A 92 9.98 6.60 -13.18
N ARG A 93 11.11 5.99 -13.51
CA ARG A 93 11.99 5.33 -12.52
C ARG A 93 12.56 6.28 -11.47
N ASP A 94 12.65 7.55 -11.80
CA ASP A 94 13.14 8.63 -10.94
C ASP A 94 12.04 9.38 -10.19
N SER A 95 10.78 8.94 -10.31
CA SER A 95 9.68 9.50 -9.54
C SER A 95 9.66 8.99 -8.10
N LEU A 96 9.06 9.77 -7.20
CA LEU A 96 8.83 9.41 -5.78
C LEU A 96 10.12 9.00 -5.02
N GLN A 97 11.26 9.63 -5.31
CA GLN A 97 12.56 9.25 -4.75
C GLN A 97 12.62 9.34 -3.22
N ASP A 98 11.89 10.28 -2.62
CA ASP A 98 11.85 10.48 -1.17
C ASP A 98 10.78 9.62 -0.48
N LEU A 99 10.08 8.72 -1.21
CA LEU A 99 9.03 7.91 -0.64
C LEU A 99 9.58 6.94 0.41
N ARG A 100 9.09 7.06 1.65
CA ARG A 100 9.53 6.27 2.81
C ARG A 100 8.43 5.40 3.38
N SER A 101 7.17 5.80 3.21
CA SER A 101 6.01 5.09 3.74
C SER A 101 4.97 4.88 2.65
N PHE A 102 4.55 3.64 2.48
CA PHE A 102 3.50 3.26 1.55
C PHE A 102 2.42 2.46 2.27
N SER A 103 1.16 2.79 1.98
CA SER A 103 -0.01 2.02 2.40
C SER A 103 -0.89 1.77 1.18
N GLY A 104 -1.17 0.51 0.84
CA GLY A 104 -1.97 0.15 -0.32
C GLY A 104 -1.93 -1.34 -0.63
N SER A 105 -2.39 -1.73 -1.82
CA SER A 105 -2.35 -3.14 -2.24
C SER A 105 -0.93 -3.62 -2.56
N ILE A 106 -0.74 -4.94 -2.52
CA ILE A 106 0.51 -5.59 -2.94
C ILE A 106 0.83 -5.27 -4.41
N ASP A 107 -0.18 -5.27 -5.27
CA ASP A 107 0.00 -5.02 -6.71
C ASP A 107 0.47 -3.59 -6.98
N HIS A 108 -0.05 -2.62 -6.23
CA HIS A 108 0.44 -1.24 -6.29
C HIS A 108 1.89 -1.14 -5.83
N LEU A 109 2.24 -1.81 -4.72
CA LEU A 109 3.60 -1.82 -4.19
C LEU A 109 4.60 -2.36 -5.21
N THR A 110 4.32 -3.52 -5.82
CA THR A 110 5.24 -4.17 -6.76
C THR A 110 5.41 -3.38 -8.05
N SER A 111 4.46 -2.50 -8.35
CA SER A 111 4.48 -1.63 -9.53
C SER A 111 5.15 -0.27 -9.26
N LEU A 112 5.48 0.07 -7.99
CA LEU A 112 6.13 1.33 -7.64
C LEU A 112 7.62 1.31 -8.00
N PRO A 113 8.13 2.30 -8.76
CA PRO A 113 9.56 2.37 -9.11
C PRO A 113 10.45 2.62 -7.89
N SER A 114 9.94 3.34 -6.89
CA SER A 114 10.64 3.74 -5.66
C SER A 114 10.49 2.74 -4.50
N ALA A 115 9.94 1.55 -4.73
CA ALA A 115 9.73 0.56 -3.68
C ALA A 115 11.02 0.24 -2.87
N LYS A 116 12.19 0.32 -3.51
CA LYS A 116 13.49 0.04 -2.88
C LYS A 116 13.84 0.99 -1.73
N SER A 117 13.30 2.20 -1.70
CA SER A 117 13.58 3.22 -0.67
C SER A 117 12.59 3.20 0.50
N LEU A 118 11.55 2.37 0.44
CA LEU A 118 10.51 2.28 1.45
C LEU A 118 11.08 1.76 2.78
N LEU A 119 10.71 2.43 3.86
CA LEU A 119 11.04 2.04 5.24
C LEU A 119 9.85 1.44 5.97
N SER A 120 8.64 1.86 5.61
CA SER A 120 7.40 1.38 6.21
C SER A 120 6.40 0.98 5.12
N MET A 121 5.77 -0.16 5.32
CA MET A 121 4.77 -0.72 4.43
C MET A 121 3.55 -1.17 5.23
N GLU A 122 2.37 -0.77 4.77
CA GLU A 122 1.08 -1.20 5.32
C GLU A 122 0.20 -1.72 4.19
N ILE A 123 -0.41 -2.87 4.41
CA ILE A 123 -1.43 -3.43 3.53
C ILE A 123 -2.75 -3.36 4.27
N PRO A 124 -3.56 -2.27 4.04
CA PRO A 124 -4.72 -1.98 4.87
C PRO A 124 -5.86 -2.95 4.62
N ASN A 125 -6.01 -3.44 3.38
CA ASN A 125 -7.06 -4.39 3.06
C ASN A 125 -6.61 -5.81 3.44
N PRO A 126 -7.41 -6.56 4.22
CA PRO A 126 -7.04 -7.90 4.63
C PRO A 126 -6.79 -8.81 3.43
N LEU A 127 -5.67 -9.51 3.45
CA LEU A 127 -5.30 -10.48 2.43
C LEU A 127 -6.04 -11.80 2.67
N ILE A 128 -6.78 -12.24 1.66
CA ILE A 128 -7.44 -13.55 1.70
C ILE A 128 -6.39 -14.61 1.37
N LEU A 129 -6.04 -15.46 2.33
CA LEU A 129 -4.94 -16.42 2.19
C LEU A 129 -5.10 -17.39 1.01
N ARG A 130 -6.32 -17.61 0.55
CA ARG A 130 -6.60 -18.43 -0.63
C ARG A 130 -6.18 -17.74 -1.94
N GLU A 131 -6.22 -16.41 -1.97
CA GLU A 131 -5.97 -15.60 -3.17
C GLU A 131 -4.52 -15.14 -3.28
N VAL A 132 -3.82 -15.09 -2.14
CA VAL A 132 -2.43 -14.62 -2.08
C VAL A 132 -1.49 -15.81 -1.90
N THR A 133 -0.53 -15.96 -2.81
CA THR A 133 0.45 -17.03 -2.74
C THR A 133 1.68 -16.62 -1.91
N PRO A 134 2.42 -17.59 -1.33
CA PRO A 134 3.72 -17.31 -0.68
C PRO A 134 4.69 -16.56 -1.61
N LEU A 135 4.66 -16.87 -2.90
CA LEU A 135 5.51 -16.23 -3.90
C LEU A 135 5.18 -14.73 -4.08
N THR A 136 3.90 -14.38 -4.06
CA THR A 136 3.44 -12.98 -4.14
C THR A 136 4.02 -12.16 -2.99
N ILE A 137 3.96 -12.69 -1.75
CA ILE A 137 4.54 -12.04 -0.57
C ILE A 137 6.06 -11.91 -0.71
N THR A 138 6.73 -12.99 -1.13
CA THR A 138 8.18 -12.98 -1.34
C THR A 138 8.60 -11.90 -2.34
N HIS A 139 7.95 -11.81 -3.48
CA HIS A 139 8.23 -10.80 -4.51
C HIS A 139 7.99 -9.38 -3.99
N ALA A 140 6.89 -9.15 -3.26
CA ALA A 140 6.60 -7.84 -2.68
C ALA A 140 7.68 -7.39 -1.69
N LEU A 141 8.15 -8.29 -0.81
CA LEU A 141 9.22 -7.98 0.15
C LEU A 141 10.59 -7.81 -0.53
N GLN A 142 10.86 -8.55 -1.58
CA GLN A 142 12.09 -8.39 -2.39
C GLN A 142 12.09 -7.07 -3.17
N ALA A 143 10.93 -6.59 -3.62
CA ALA A 143 10.81 -5.29 -4.26
C ALA A 143 11.11 -4.13 -3.29
N ALA A 144 10.91 -4.34 -1.98
CA ALA A 144 11.07 -3.33 -0.94
C ALA A 144 12.12 -3.73 0.14
N PRO A 145 13.38 -3.92 -0.22
CA PRO A 145 14.41 -4.50 0.68
C PRO A 145 14.80 -3.58 1.85
N ALA A 146 14.47 -2.30 1.79
CA ALA A 146 14.76 -1.35 2.87
C ALA A 146 13.67 -1.30 3.95
N VAL A 147 12.53 -1.98 3.76
CA VAL A 147 11.41 -1.97 4.71
C VAL A 147 11.84 -2.49 6.08
N ARG A 148 11.56 -1.70 7.13
CA ARG A 148 11.82 -2.06 8.53
C ARG A 148 10.55 -2.27 9.32
N SER A 149 9.42 -1.74 8.84
CA SER A 149 8.11 -1.87 9.45
C SER A 149 7.12 -2.41 8.43
N LEU A 150 6.47 -3.52 8.76
CA LEU A 150 5.42 -4.15 7.95
C LEU A 150 4.17 -4.31 8.81
N LYS A 151 3.05 -3.81 8.30
CA LYS A 151 1.72 -4.06 8.85
C LYS A 151 0.85 -4.73 7.80
N VAL A 152 0.27 -5.88 8.14
CA VAL A 152 -0.58 -6.63 7.22
C VAL A 152 -1.66 -7.40 7.98
N SER A 153 -2.85 -7.44 7.39
CA SER A 153 -4.00 -8.18 7.91
C SER A 153 -4.31 -9.37 7.01
N PHE A 154 -4.73 -10.48 7.61
CA PHE A 154 -5.07 -11.71 6.90
C PHE A 154 -6.46 -12.20 7.27
N VAL A 155 -7.19 -12.70 6.27
CA VAL A 155 -8.42 -13.47 6.47
C VAL A 155 -8.07 -14.95 6.40
N LEU A 156 -8.16 -15.63 7.55
CA LEU A 156 -8.00 -17.08 7.64
C LEU A 156 -9.29 -17.77 7.21
N GLN A 157 -9.19 -18.61 6.21
CA GLN A 157 -10.30 -19.46 5.77
C GLN A 157 -10.14 -20.88 6.32
N SER A 158 -11.27 -21.53 6.57
CA SER A 158 -11.30 -22.91 7.05
C SER A 158 -10.53 -23.85 6.10
N GLY A 159 -9.65 -24.69 6.68
CA GLY A 159 -8.85 -25.65 5.93
C GLY A 159 -7.60 -25.10 5.24
N TYR A 160 -7.31 -23.80 5.39
CA TYR A 160 -6.08 -23.19 4.85
C TYR A 160 -5.15 -22.79 5.99
N ASP A 161 -3.95 -23.34 6.02
CA ASP A 161 -3.04 -23.18 7.15
C ASP A 161 -2.21 -21.88 7.12
N GLY A 162 -2.10 -21.22 5.98
CA GLY A 162 -1.34 -19.96 5.85
C GLY A 162 0.14 -20.03 6.24
N ILE A 163 0.65 -21.19 6.68
CA ILE A 163 2.01 -21.34 7.18
C ILE A 163 3.06 -20.97 6.14
N GLY A 164 2.77 -21.27 4.87
CA GLY A 164 3.64 -20.91 3.75
C GLY A 164 3.82 -19.40 3.61
N ILE A 165 2.74 -18.64 3.81
CA ILE A 165 2.78 -17.16 3.75
C ILE A 165 3.55 -16.60 4.93
N LEU A 166 3.29 -17.07 6.14
CA LEU A 166 4.02 -16.63 7.33
C LEU A 166 5.52 -16.96 7.23
N ARG A 167 5.86 -18.12 6.69
CA ARG A 167 7.26 -18.49 6.42
C ARG A 167 7.90 -17.59 5.37
N SER A 168 7.17 -17.21 4.32
CA SER A 168 7.65 -16.25 3.32
C SER A 168 7.92 -14.88 3.94
N ILE A 169 7.06 -14.41 4.84
CA ILE A 169 7.29 -13.17 5.60
C ILE A 169 8.53 -13.30 6.49
N ALA A 170 8.68 -14.42 7.18
CA ALA A 170 9.84 -14.66 8.05
C ALA A 170 11.15 -14.66 7.26
N THR A 171 11.18 -15.35 6.13
CA THR A 171 12.39 -15.55 5.32
C THR A 171 12.70 -14.32 4.46
N ALA A 172 11.76 -13.89 3.62
CA ALA A 172 11.98 -12.75 2.72
C ALA A 172 12.03 -11.41 3.47
N GLY A 173 11.31 -11.31 4.57
CA GLY A 173 11.28 -10.15 5.47
C GLY A 173 12.33 -10.19 6.58
N ALA A 174 13.45 -10.90 6.45
CA ALA A 174 14.47 -11.01 7.51
C ALA A 174 15.01 -9.67 8.02
N HIS A 175 14.96 -8.64 7.20
CA HIS A 175 15.37 -7.27 7.51
C HIS A 175 14.31 -6.43 8.25
N ILE A 176 13.06 -6.93 8.37
CA ILE A 176 11.96 -6.25 9.04
C ILE A 176 12.20 -6.28 10.55
N LYS A 177 12.09 -5.12 11.21
CA LYS A 177 12.26 -4.95 12.66
C LYS A 177 10.92 -4.93 13.39
N HIS A 178 9.89 -4.34 12.78
CA HIS A 178 8.56 -4.21 13.34
C HIS A 178 7.57 -4.94 12.43
N LEU A 179 6.92 -5.95 12.96
CA LEU A 179 5.96 -6.78 12.25
C LEU A 179 4.63 -6.77 12.99
N ASP A 180 3.61 -6.18 12.38
CA ASP A 180 2.24 -6.11 12.90
C ASP A 180 1.36 -7.01 12.02
N LEU A 181 0.94 -8.15 12.58
CA LEU A 181 0.11 -9.14 11.91
C LEU A 181 -1.26 -9.19 12.57
N THR A 182 -2.30 -8.92 11.79
CA THR A 182 -3.69 -9.02 12.24
C THR A 182 -4.38 -10.17 11.51
N PHE A 183 -5.14 -10.98 12.24
CA PHE A 183 -5.90 -12.10 11.69
C PHE A 183 -7.38 -11.91 11.97
N SER A 184 -8.25 -12.16 10.98
CA SER A 184 -9.72 -12.09 11.16
C SER A 184 -10.27 -13.20 12.05
N ASN A 185 -9.56 -14.33 12.12
CA ASN A 185 -9.89 -15.47 12.97
C ASN A 185 -8.65 -15.89 13.75
N LYS A 186 -8.84 -16.47 14.93
CA LYS A 186 -7.73 -16.94 15.76
C LYS A 186 -6.93 -18.02 15.02
N PRO A 187 -5.66 -17.76 14.68
CA PRO A 187 -4.81 -18.79 14.11
C PRO A 187 -4.63 -19.93 15.10
N SER A 188 -4.55 -21.16 14.63
CA SER A 188 -4.23 -22.27 15.53
C SER A 188 -2.81 -22.07 16.09
N PHE A 189 -2.62 -22.46 17.35
CA PHE A 189 -1.29 -22.38 18.00
C PHE A 189 -0.21 -23.11 17.16
N TYR A 190 -0.58 -24.19 16.49
CA TYR A 190 0.31 -24.95 15.61
C TYR A 190 0.79 -24.20 14.39
N LEU A 191 0.09 -23.14 13.96
CA LEU A 191 0.50 -22.30 12.83
C LEU A 191 1.61 -21.31 13.21
N VAL A 192 1.57 -20.82 14.43
CA VAL A 192 2.44 -19.70 14.86
C VAL A 192 3.67 -20.22 15.62
N SER A 193 3.51 -21.28 16.42
CA SER A 193 4.57 -21.83 17.27
C SER A 193 5.86 -22.19 16.52
N PRO A 194 5.83 -22.84 15.33
CA PRO A 194 7.05 -23.17 14.60
C PRO A 194 7.80 -21.96 14.04
N LEU A 195 7.11 -20.82 13.91
CA LEU A 195 7.66 -19.60 13.28
C LEU A 195 8.32 -18.66 14.28
N ILE A 196 8.01 -18.81 15.58
CA ILE A 196 8.58 -17.93 16.62
C ILE A 196 10.11 -17.92 16.58
N PRO A 197 10.80 -19.06 16.45
CA PRO A 197 12.26 -19.07 16.33
C PRO A 197 12.78 -18.40 15.06
N GLU A 198 12.06 -18.58 13.94
CA GLU A 198 12.44 -17.99 12.63
C GLU A 198 12.26 -16.47 12.60
N LEU A 199 11.32 -15.94 13.37
CA LEU A 199 11.04 -14.51 13.47
C LEU A 199 12.07 -13.77 14.35
N GLY A 200 12.83 -14.49 15.19
CA GLY A 200 13.97 -13.96 15.94
C GLY A 200 13.59 -12.83 16.92
N ALA A 201 14.52 -11.88 17.12
CA ALA A 201 14.36 -10.75 18.03
C ALA A 201 13.53 -9.58 17.45
N ARG A 202 12.59 -9.85 16.56
CA ARG A 202 11.71 -8.83 15.97
C ARG A 202 10.61 -8.45 16.97
N LEU A 203 10.23 -7.18 16.96
CA LEU A 203 9.04 -6.75 17.66
C LEU A 203 7.81 -7.23 16.87
N ILE A 204 7.15 -8.27 17.35
CA ILE A 204 5.99 -8.84 16.67
C ILE A 204 4.75 -8.51 17.49
N LYS A 205 3.78 -7.91 16.83
CA LYS A 205 2.45 -7.70 17.39
C LYS A 205 1.48 -8.62 16.65
N PHE A 206 0.75 -9.44 17.41
CA PHE A 206 -0.33 -10.27 16.90
C PHE A 206 -1.66 -9.75 17.43
N ASP A 207 -2.52 -9.30 16.54
CA ASP A 207 -3.90 -8.94 16.86
C ASP A 207 -4.86 -9.94 16.19
N VAL A 208 -5.92 -10.28 16.89
CA VAL A 208 -7.03 -11.09 16.36
C VAL A 208 -8.28 -10.23 16.38
N LEU A 209 -8.82 -9.93 15.22
CA LEU A 209 -10.12 -9.27 15.11
C LEU A 209 -11.20 -10.25 15.61
N ARG A 210 -12.01 -9.80 16.55
CA ARG A 210 -13.16 -10.56 17.09
C ARG A 210 -14.41 -10.28 16.29
#